data_3a99b6a928e8ae83ce53993d347bd1be
#
_entry.id   3a99b6a928e8ae83ce53993d347bd1be
#
_cell.length_a   1.000
_cell.length_b   1.000
_cell.length_c   1.000
_cell.angle_alpha   90.00
_cell.angle_beta   90.00
_cell.angle_gamma   90.00
#
_symmetry.space_group_name_H-M   'P 1'
#
loop_
_entity.id
_entity.type
_entity.pdbx_description
1 polymer ?
#
loop_
_entity_poly.entity_id
_entity_poly.type
_entity_poly.pdbx_seq_one_letter_code
_entity_poly.pdbx_strand_id
1 'polypeptide(L)'
;IYNNVQSNMCVDNNKANADNECAADTFAAIKENVYTFWHNYWSSGKFLYHENEELMRRVILSQYLLIVNDSGYIPPAETGLTCNSWYGKAHLEMHYWHMAWAALWGHPELLEKSFDWYISILPEAKKNAARNGYRGARWTKMVSYTGKDCPSKIAPLLIWQQPHIINMLQMVLDCYNNDVHFKKKTDRYMHKYWILVQETAEFMEDYLVYNIASDTFNIESPVIPVQERHLPEDTRNPVFE
;
A
#
# COMPACT_ATOMS: atom_id res chain seq x y z
N ILE A 1 -13.72 3.58 -6.13
CA ILE A 1 -14.67 3.79 -7.26
C ILE A 1 -15.59 2.57 -7.40
N TYR A 2 -15.12 1.33 -7.28
CA TYR A 2 -15.93 0.12 -7.50
C TYR A 2 -17.04 -0.13 -6.45
N ASN A 3 -16.84 0.27 -5.20
CA ASN A 3 -17.82 -0.07 -4.14
C ASN A 3 -19.06 0.86 -4.07
N ASN A 4 -19.04 2.02 -4.73
CA ASN A 4 -20.22 2.90 -4.77
C ASN A 4 -21.13 2.67 -5.99
N VAL A 5 -20.70 1.85 -6.95
CA VAL A 5 -21.51 1.54 -8.15
C VAL A 5 -22.47 0.36 -7.93
N GLN A 6 -22.18 -0.50 -6.94
CA GLN A 6 -23.02 -1.69 -6.70
C GLN A 6 -24.31 -1.44 -5.93
N SER A 7 -24.51 -0.28 -5.31
CA SER A 7 -25.72 -0.02 -4.51
C SER A 7 -26.93 0.50 -5.29
N ASN A 8 -26.79 0.79 -6.59
CA ASN A 8 -27.89 1.31 -7.42
C ASN A 8 -28.09 0.56 -8.75
N MET A 9 -27.78 -0.73 -8.82
CA MET A 9 -28.24 -1.55 -9.93
C MET A 9 -29.71 -1.88 -9.73
N CYS A 10 -30.59 -1.15 -10.41
CA CYS A 10 -31.99 -1.50 -10.52
C CYS A 10 -32.14 -2.87 -11.18
N VAL A 11 -32.56 -3.87 -10.40
CA VAL A 11 -33.04 -5.14 -10.93
C VAL A 11 -34.58 -5.01 -11.09
N ASP A 12 -35.00 -4.59 -12.27
CA ASP A 12 -36.40 -4.73 -12.67
C ASP A 12 -36.49 -5.25 -14.10
N ASN A 13 -37.00 -6.47 -14.22
CA ASN A 13 -37.05 -7.30 -15.43
C ASN A 13 -38.18 -6.92 -16.39
N ASN A 14 -38.50 -5.64 -16.62
CA ASN A 14 -39.43 -5.27 -17.66
C ASN A 14 -39.17 -3.87 -18.22
N LYS A 15 -38.45 -3.79 -19.33
CA LYS A 15 -38.49 -2.78 -20.41
C LYS A 15 -37.14 -2.54 -21.06
N ALA A 16 -36.96 -3.06 -22.25
CA ALA A 16 -35.73 -2.85 -23.07
C ALA A 16 -35.42 -1.38 -23.41
N ASN A 17 -36.33 -0.45 -23.23
CA ASN A 17 -36.10 0.99 -23.41
C ASN A 17 -35.59 1.68 -22.14
N ALA A 18 -35.96 1.20 -20.95
CA ALA A 18 -35.47 1.74 -19.68
C ALA A 18 -33.98 1.34 -19.41
N ASP A 19 -33.56 0.18 -19.92
CA ASP A 19 -32.19 -0.32 -19.76
C ASP A 19 -31.19 0.53 -20.53
N ASN A 20 -31.55 1.07 -21.70
CA ASN A 20 -30.67 1.94 -22.48
C ASN A 20 -30.55 3.35 -21.89
N GLU A 21 -31.63 3.92 -21.34
CA GLU A 21 -31.56 5.22 -20.64
C GLU A 21 -30.77 5.09 -19.33
N CYS A 22 -31.02 4.07 -18.54
CA CYS A 22 -30.27 3.81 -17.31
C CYS A 22 -28.78 3.57 -17.58
N ALA A 23 -28.44 2.87 -18.66
CA ALA A 23 -27.05 2.66 -19.06
C ALA A 23 -26.37 3.96 -19.54
N ALA A 24 -27.07 4.81 -20.29
CA ALA A 24 -26.58 6.10 -20.74
C ALA A 24 -26.36 7.07 -19.58
N ASP A 25 -27.29 7.14 -18.63
CA ASP A 25 -27.16 7.95 -17.41
C ASP A 25 -26.02 7.45 -16.53
N THR A 26 -25.85 6.13 -16.41
CA THR A 26 -24.72 5.53 -15.68
C THR A 26 -23.39 5.87 -16.33
N PHE A 27 -23.29 5.81 -17.64
CA PHE A 27 -22.07 6.16 -18.38
C PHE A 27 -21.75 7.65 -18.25
N ALA A 28 -22.76 8.53 -18.37
CA ALA A 28 -22.58 9.96 -18.18
C ALA A 28 -22.08 10.30 -16.77
N ALA A 29 -22.66 9.66 -15.75
CA ALA A 29 -22.22 9.82 -14.36
C ALA A 29 -20.78 9.33 -14.14
N ILE A 30 -20.40 8.19 -14.72
CA ILE A 30 -19.00 7.68 -14.65
C ILE A 30 -18.04 8.65 -15.33
N LYS A 31 -18.38 9.14 -16.51
CA LYS A 31 -17.57 10.10 -17.25
C LYS A 31 -17.36 11.38 -16.45
N GLU A 32 -18.42 11.93 -15.86
CA GLU A 32 -18.34 13.14 -15.04
C GLU A 32 -17.48 12.91 -13.79
N ASN A 33 -17.63 11.79 -13.10
CA ASN A 33 -16.81 11.43 -11.95
C ASN A 33 -15.34 11.29 -12.32
N VAL A 34 -15.02 10.69 -13.45
CA VAL A 34 -13.64 10.56 -13.96
C VAL A 34 -13.06 11.94 -14.30
N TYR A 35 -13.84 12.77 -14.99
CA TYR A 35 -13.43 14.15 -15.32
C TYR A 35 -13.17 14.96 -14.05
N THR A 36 -14.09 14.93 -13.09
CA THR A 36 -13.97 15.63 -11.81
C THR A 36 -12.75 15.15 -11.03
N PHE A 37 -12.51 13.85 -10.98
CA PHE A 37 -11.34 13.29 -10.33
C PHE A 37 -10.05 13.83 -10.93
N TRP A 38 -9.88 13.73 -12.25
CA TRP A 38 -8.65 14.18 -12.92
C TRP A 38 -8.50 15.70 -12.89
N HIS A 39 -9.59 16.44 -13.01
CA HIS A 39 -9.56 17.91 -12.85
C HIS A 39 -9.05 18.30 -11.46
N ASN A 40 -9.61 17.71 -10.41
CA ASN A 40 -9.20 17.98 -9.04
C ASN A 40 -7.74 17.55 -8.80
N TYR A 41 -7.34 16.40 -9.31
CA TYR A 41 -5.98 15.88 -9.17
C TYR A 41 -4.96 16.86 -9.79
N TRP A 42 -5.15 17.25 -11.04
CA TRP A 42 -4.22 18.15 -11.73
C TRP A 42 -4.30 19.61 -11.29
N SER A 43 -5.37 20.00 -10.60
CA SER A 43 -5.56 21.35 -10.04
C SER A 43 -5.02 21.49 -8.61
N SER A 44 -4.63 20.40 -7.97
CA SER A 44 -4.10 20.34 -6.62
C SER A 44 -2.75 19.62 -6.58
N GLY A 45 -2.12 19.61 -5.40
CA GLY A 45 -0.83 18.93 -5.26
C GLY A 45 0.35 19.76 -5.80
N LYS A 46 1.45 19.06 -6.06
CA LYS A 46 2.71 19.66 -6.53
C LYS A 46 2.86 19.48 -8.03
N PHE A 47 3.43 20.46 -8.67
CA PHE A 47 3.73 20.42 -10.10
C PHE A 47 5.20 20.70 -10.34
N LEU A 48 5.82 19.92 -11.22
CA LEU A 48 7.19 20.14 -11.70
C LEU A 48 7.14 20.71 -13.12
N TYR A 49 7.68 21.91 -13.31
CA TYR A 49 7.94 22.45 -14.63
C TYR A 49 9.39 22.25 -15.02
N HIS A 50 9.61 21.82 -16.23
CA HIS A 50 10.95 21.69 -16.82
C HIS A 50 10.90 22.00 -18.32
N GLU A 51 11.96 22.60 -18.86
CA GLU A 51 12.05 22.97 -20.28
C GLU A 51 12.04 21.76 -21.23
N ASN A 52 12.44 20.60 -20.73
CA ASN A 52 12.40 19.36 -21.50
C ASN A 52 10.99 18.77 -21.50
N GLU A 53 10.28 18.96 -22.61
CA GLU A 53 8.90 18.49 -22.79
C GLU A 53 8.75 16.97 -22.64
N GLU A 54 9.75 16.19 -23.08
CA GLU A 54 9.72 14.72 -22.95
C GLU A 54 9.82 14.28 -21.48
N LEU A 55 10.63 14.98 -20.67
CA LEU A 55 10.67 14.73 -19.24
C LEU A 55 9.31 15.04 -18.59
N MET A 56 8.70 16.16 -18.93
CA MET A 56 7.37 16.54 -18.44
C MET A 56 6.32 15.51 -18.82
N ARG A 57 6.32 15.09 -20.09
CA ARG A 57 5.41 14.05 -20.57
C ARG A 57 5.57 12.75 -19.78
N ARG A 58 6.79 12.32 -19.50
CA ARG A 58 7.07 11.09 -18.71
C ARG A 58 6.59 11.21 -17.27
N VAL A 59 6.82 12.33 -16.62
CA VAL A 59 6.36 12.56 -15.24
C VAL A 59 4.84 12.47 -15.17
N ILE A 60 4.14 13.18 -16.06
CA ILE A 60 2.66 13.17 -16.11
C ILE A 60 2.13 11.76 -16.39
N LEU A 61 2.70 11.08 -17.40
CA LEU A 61 2.29 9.73 -17.77
C LEU A 61 2.55 8.74 -16.63
N SER A 62 3.68 8.83 -15.93
CA SER A 62 3.98 7.95 -14.80
C SER A 62 2.98 8.13 -13.67
N GLN A 63 2.65 9.37 -13.29
CA GLN A 63 1.62 9.62 -12.27
C GLN A 63 0.26 9.04 -12.71
N TYR A 64 -0.14 9.29 -13.95
CA TYR A 64 -1.39 8.75 -14.48
C TYR A 64 -1.44 7.22 -14.40
N LEU A 65 -0.38 6.54 -14.86
CA LEU A 65 -0.32 5.08 -14.87
C LEU A 65 -0.32 4.49 -13.45
N LEU A 66 0.44 5.07 -12.53
CA LEU A 66 0.47 4.62 -11.14
C LEU A 66 -0.90 4.80 -10.45
N ILE A 67 -1.57 5.93 -10.68
CA ILE A 67 -2.92 6.14 -10.13
C ILE A 67 -3.89 5.10 -10.68
N VAL A 68 -3.90 4.91 -12.00
CA VAL A 68 -4.85 3.97 -12.63
C VAL A 68 -4.61 2.53 -12.20
N ASN A 69 -3.35 2.13 -12.05
CA ASN A 69 -2.99 0.74 -11.75
C ASN A 69 -2.91 0.42 -10.27
N ASP A 70 -2.47 1.37 -9.43
CA ASP A 70 -1.97 1.03 -8.08
C ASP A 70 -2.73 1.74 -6.95
N SER A 71 -3.49 2.81 -7.23
CA SER A 71 -4.14 3.60 -6.19
C SER A 71 -5.48 3.02 -5.70
N GLY A 72 -5.61 1.70 -5.57
CA GLY A 72 -6.79 1.04 -5.02
C GLY A 72 -6.87 1.11 -3.49
N TYR A 73 -7.96 0.56 -2.92
CA TYR A 73 -8.11 0.37 -1.46
C TYR A 73 -7.30 -0.82 -0.93
N ILE A 74 -6.85 -1.69 -1.82
CA ILE A 74 -6.04 -2.87 -1.51
C ILE A 74 -4.79 -2.79 -2.38
N PRO A 75 -3.59 -3.03 -1.83
CA PRO A 75 -2.39 -3.12 -2.64
C PRO A 75 -2.56 -4.10 -3.80
N PRO A 76 -2.25 -3.71 -5.03
CA PRO A 76 -2.37 -4.61 -6.17
C PRO A 76 -1.27 -5.66 -6.19
N ALA A 77 -1.29 -6.51 -7.23
CA ALA A 77 -0.15 -7.35 -7.58
C ALA A 77 1.07 -6.50 -7.96
N GLU A 78 2.24 -7.11 -8.06
CA GLU A 78 3.51 -6.41 -8.34
C GLU A 78 3.47 -5.51 -9.58
N THR A 79 2.75 -5.91 -10.62
CA THR A 79 2.60 -5.14 -11.86
C THR A 79 1.34 -4.28 -11.90
N GLY A 80 0.73 -4.01 -10.77
CA GLY A 80 -0.54 -3.30 -10.70
C GLY A 80 -1.67 -4.09 -11.37
N LEU A 81 -2.51 -3.39 -12.14
CA LEU A 81 -3.62 -3.99 -12.88
C LEU A 81 -3.24 -4.46 -14.30
N THR A 82 -2.01 -4.24 -14.74
CA THR A 82 -1.59 -4.52 -16.11
C THR A 82 -1.52 -6.00 -16.45
N CYS A 83 -1.09 -6.82 -15.50
CA CYS A 83 -1.12 -8.27 -15.63
C CYS A 83 -1.14 -8.96 -14.25
N ASN A 84 -1.44 -10.25 -14.26
CA ASN A 84 -1.59 -11.04 -13.04
C ASN A 84 -0.23 -11.62 -12.57
N SER A 85 0.75 -10.75 -12.27
CA SER A 85 2.04 -11.19 -11.74
C SER A 85 1.90 -11.71 -10.30
N TRP A 86 2.78 -12.62 -9.92
CA TRP A 86 2.78 -13.23 -8.59
C TRP A 86 1.38 -13.70 -8.16
N TYR A 87 0.67 -14.30 -9.12
CA TYR A 87 -0.68 -14.88 -8.90
C TYR A 87 -1.74 -13.88 -8.43
N GLY A 88 -1.59 -12.60 -8.73
CA GLY A 88 -2.54 -11.54 -8.37
C GLY A 88 -2.66 -11.31 -6.87
N LYS A 89 -1.64 -11.62 -6.09
CA LYS A 89 -1.64 -11.41 -4.65
C LYS A 89 -1.40 -9.94 -4.30
N ALA A 90 -1.94 -9.48 -3.17
CA ALA A 90 -1.59 -8.19 -2.61
C ALA A 90 -0.08 -8.17 -2.27
N HIS A 91 0.66 -7.29 -2.94
CA HIS A 91 2.11 -7.27 -2.91
C HIS A 91 2.61 -6.17 -1.99
N LEU A 92 2.83 -6.50 -0.70
CA LEU A 92 3.15 -5.51 0.33
C LEU A 92 4.54 -4.89 0.14
N GLU A 93 5.48 -5.65 -0.42
CA GLU A 93 6.80 -5.14 -0.73
C GLU A 93 6.73 -4.05 -1.80
N MET A 94 5.98 -4.28 -2.90
CA MET A 94 5.86 -3.31 -3.99
C MET A 94 4.92 -2.15 -3.70
N HIS A 95 4.00 -2.28 -2.73
CA HIS A 95 3.05 -1.22 -2.39
C HIS A 95 3.73 0.12 -2.04
N TYR A 96 4.85 0.06 -1.33
CA TYR A 96 5.65 1.24 -1.04
C TYR A 96 6.12 1.94 -2.33
N TRP A 97 6.71 1.18 -3.24
CA TRP A 97 7.24 1.70 -4.50
C TRP A 97 6.15 2.22 -5.43
N HIS A 98 4.98 1.57 -5.39
CA HIS A 98 3.83 1.99 -6.19
C HIS A 98 3.20 3.29 -5.69
N MET A 99 3.16 3.56 -4.37
CA MET A 99 2.28 4.58 -3.83
C MET A 99 2.92 5.65 -2.94
N ALA A 100 4.16 5.45 -2.44
CA ALA A 100 4.82 6.44 -1.58
C ALA A 100 4.98 7.81 -2.26
N TRP A 101 5.18 7.83 -3.57
CA TRP A 101 5.29 9.04 -4.36
C TRP A 101 4.05 9.96 -4.24
N ALA A 102 2.86 9.39 -4.03
CA ALA A 102 1.62 10.18 -3.96
C ALA A 102 1.67 11.21 -2.82
N ALA A 103 2.15 10.83 -1.65
CA ALA A 103 2.37 11.75 -0.53
C ALA A 103 3.40 12.83 -0.89
N LEU A 104 4.50 12.48 -1.56
CA LEU A 104 5.54 13.43 -1.99
C LEU A 104 5.01 14.46 -2.99
N TRP A 105 4.06 14.07 -3.83
CA TRP A 105 3.44 14.96 -4.83
C TRP A 105 2.20 15.71 -4.31
N GLY A 106 1.87 15.56 -3.02
CA GLY A 106 0.79 16.30 -2.38
C GLY A 106 -0.60 15.67 -2.51
N HIS A 107 -0.64 14.36 -2.76
CA HIS A 107 -1.86 13.54 -2.84
C HIS A 107 -1.86 12.43 -1.79
N PRO A 108 -1.67 12.74 -0.49
CA PRO A 108 -1.58 11.73 0.57
C PRO A 108 -2.83 10.85 0.67
N GLU A 109 -4.00 11.37 0.27
CA GLU A 109 -5.27 10.65 0.27
C GLU A 109 -5.27 9.40 -0.63
N LEU A 110 -4.47 9.40 -1.70
CA LEU A 110 -4.34 8.25 -2.59
C LEU A 110 -3.62 7.07 -1.93
N LEU A 111 -2.69 7.37 -1.04
CA LEU A 111 -1.98 6.37 -0.25
C LEU A 111 -2.80 5.98 0.99
N GLU A 112 -3.33 6.97 1.73
CA GLU A 112 -4.07 6.76 2.98
C GLU A 112 -5.23 5.76 2.84
N LYS A 113 -5.95 5.80 1.73
CA LYS A 113 -7.13 4.93 1.54
C LYS A 113 -6.83 3.43 1.62
N SER A 114 -5.59 3.02 1.42
CA SER A 114 -5.16 1.62 1.55
C SER A 114 -4.90 1.20 3.00
N PHE A 115 -4.74 2.14 3.94
CA PHE A 115 -4.39 1.80 5.32
C PHE A 115 -5.53 1.13 6.09
N ASP A 116 -6.78 1.39 5.70
CA ASP A 116 -7.93 0.70 6.27
C ASP A 116 -7.92 -0.81 5.97
N TRP A 117 -7.39 -1.18 4.82
CA TRP A 117 -7.18 -2.59 4.51
C TRP A 117 -6.09 -3.20 5.42
N TYR A 118 -4.97 -2.50 5.70
CA TYR A 118 -3.97 -2.98 6.66
C TYR A 118 -4.58 -3.19 8.06
N ILE A 119 -5.45 -2.28 8.51
CA ILE A 119 -6.21 -2.48 9.75
C ILE A 119 -7.06 -3.76 9.68
N SER A 120 -7.75 -3.97 8.57
CA SER A 120 -8.64 -5.14 8.41
C SER A 120 -7.91 -6.48 8.43
N ILE A 121 -6.67 -6.53 7.95
CA ILE A 121 -5.84 -7.74 7.92
C ILE A 121 -4.87 -7.85 9.11
N LEU A 122 -4.83 -6.87 10.00
CA LEU A 122 -3.94 -6.87 11.17
C LEU A 122 -4.06 -8.15 12.03
N PRO A 123 -5.26 -8.69 12.30
CA PRO A 123 -5.37 -9.96 13.03
C PRO A 123 -4.66 -11.13 12.35
N GLU A 124 -4.66 -11.17 11.02
CA GLU A 124 -3.96 -12.24 10.28
C GLU A 124 -2.44 -11.98 10.22
N ALA A 125 -2.01 -10.72 10.12
CA ALA A 125 -0.60 -10.34 10.21
C ALA A 125 0.00 -10.73 11.58
N LYS A 126 -0.76 -10.58 12.68
CA LYS A 126 -0.36 -11.07 14.02
C LYS A 126 -0.26 -12.61 14.07
N LYS A 127 -1.17 -13.32 13.42
CA LYS A 127 -1.05 -14.78 13.31
C LYS A 127 0.16 -15.20 12.46
N ASN A 128 0.51 -14.43 11.43
CA ASN A 128 1.72 -14.68 10.64
C ASN A 128 2.97 -14.54 11.51
N ALA A 129 3.04 -13.48 12.34
CA ALA A 129 4.12 -13.33 13.33
C ALA A 129 4.19 -14.49 14.30
N ALA A 130 3.07 -14.85 14.94
CA ALA A 130 2.99 -15.92 15.95
C ALA A 130 3.38 -17.29 15.37
N ARG A 131 3.02 -17.61 14.11
CA ARG A 131 3.45 -18.84 13.45
C ARG A 131 4.97 -18.95 13.28
N ASN A 132 5.65 -17.80 13.21
CA ASN A 132 7.11 -17.72 13.12
C ASN A 132 7.78 -17.56 14.50
N GLY A 133 7.00 -17.58 15.59
CA GLY A 133 7.51 -17.45 16.95
C GLY A 133 7.71 -16.02 17.45
N TYR A 134 7.14 -15.01 16.77
CA TYR A 134 7.30 -13.60 17.10
C TYR A 134 6.00 -12.94 17.54
N ARG A 135 6.14 -11.84 18.30
CA ARG A 135 5.06 -10.93 18.69
C ARG A 135 4.73 -9.95 17.55
N GLY A 136 3.75 -9.08 17.79
CA GLY A 136 3.38 -8.01 16.89
C GLY A 136 2.80 -8.48 15.55
N ALA A 137 2.95 -7.68 14.49
CA ALA A 137 2.40 -7.95 13.17
C ALA A 137 3.50 -8.12 12.12
N ARG A 138 3.48 -9.27 11.43
CA ARG A 138 4.38 -9.53 10.30
C ARG A 138 3.70 -9.23 8.98
N TRP A 139 4.30 -8.31 8.23
CA TRP A 139 3.92 -7.95 6.87
C TRP A 139 4.80 -8.71 5.89
N THR A 140 4.33 -9.87 5.42
CA THR A 140 5.09 -10.68 4.47
C THR A 140 5.04 -10.07 3.06
N LYS A 141 5.95 -10.46 2.20
CA LYS A 141 6.10 -9.91 0.84
C LYS A 141 4.77 -9.89 0.08
N MET A 142 4.05 -11.00 0.10
CA MET A 142 2.78 -11.17 -0.61
C MET A 142 1.78 -11.87 0.29
N VAL A 143 0.56 -11.37 0.29
CA VAL A 143 -0.55 -11.96 1.04
C VAL A 143 -1.80 -12.06 0.18
N SER A 144 -2.73 -12.93 0.57
CA SER A 144 -4.08 -12.89 0.03
C SER A 144 -4.77 -11.59 0.44
N TYR A 145 -5.87 -11.25 -0.21
CA TYR A 145 -6.66 -10.07 0.17
C TYR A 145 -7.24 -10.13 1.59
N THR A 146 -7.21 -11.30 2.24
CA THR A 146 -7.56 -11.49 3.65
C THR A 146 -6.34 -11.50 4.58
N GLY A 147 -5.16 -11.17 4.09
CA GLY A 147 -3.93 -11.09 4.88
C GLY A 147 -3.22 -12.44 5.12
N LYS A 148 -3.77 -13.55 4.62
CA LYS A 148 -3.12 -14.85 4.74
C LYS A 148 -1.84 -14.88 3.90
N ASP A 149 -0.78 -15.38 4.51
CA ASP A 149 0.51 -15.55 3.87
C ASP A 149 0.42 -16.44 2.61
N CYS A 150 1.24 -16.14 1.63
CA CYS A 150 1.30 -16.91 0.39
C CYS A 150 2.37 -18.00 0.49
N PRO A 151 2.11 -19.19 -0.03
CA PRO A 151 3.12 -20.24 -0.10
C PRO A 151 4.34 -19.76 -0.89
N SER A 152 5.47 -19.63 -0.21
CA SER A 152 6.76 -19.27 -0.79
C SER A 152 7.88 -19.78 0.09
N LYS A 153 8.97 -20.27 -0.53
CA LYS A 153 10.15 -20.72 0.21
C LYS A 153 10.94 -19.54 0.79
N ILE A 154 10.91 -18.39 0.13
CA ILE A 154 11.74 -17.23 0.48
C ILE A 154 10.96 -16.10 1.12
N ALA A 155 9.67 -15.92 0.81
CA ALA A 155 8.89 -14.79 1.31
C ALA A 155 8.87 -14.66 2.85
N PRO A 156 8.83 -15.76 3.63
CA PRO A 156 8.96 -15.68 5.08
C PRO A 156 10.32 -15.14 5.58
N LEU A 157 11.35 -15.20 4.75
CA LEU A 157 12.71 -14.77 5.08
C LEU A 157 13.02 -13.32 4.65
N LEU A 158 12.15 -12.73 3.82
CA LEU A 158 12.28 -11.35 3.39
C LEU A 158 11.81 -10.41 4.48
N ILE A 159 12.63 -9.42 4.83
CA ILE A 159 12.37 -8.54 5.97
C ILE A 159 12.28 -7.05 5.62
N TRP A 160 12.87 -6.59 4.52
CA TRP A 160 12.97 -5.15 4.21
C TRP A 160 11.62 -4.45 4.04
N GLN A 161 10.56 -5.17 3.66
CA GLN A 161 9.21 -4.58 3.54
C GLN A 161 8.51 -4.39 4.89
N GLN A 162 9.04 -4.96 5.96
CA GLN A 162 8.42 -4.90 7.29
C GLN A 162 8.17 -3.46 7.77
N PRO A 163 9.13 -2.52 7.69
CA PRO A 163 8.93 -1.14 8.12
C PRO A 163 8.19 -0.25 7.11
N HIS A 164 7.88 -0.73 5.91
CA HIS A 164 7.26 0.10 4.87
C HIS A 164 6.00 0.80 5.33
N ILE A 165 5.14 0.10 6.07
CA ILE A 165 3.88 0.68 6.57
C ILE A 165 4.12 1.85 7.51
N ILE A 166 5.13 1.78 8.40
CA ILE A 166 5.48 2.88 9.29
C ILE A 166 5.90 4.10 8.48
N ASN A 167 6.77 3.91 7.48
CA ASN A 167 7.24 5.02 6.65
C ASN A 167 6.12 5.63 5.81
N MET A 168 5.25 4.82 5.21
CA MET A 168 4.09 5.32 4.47
C MET A 168 3.14 6.12 5.36
N LEU A 169 2.88 5.66 6.59
CA LEU A 169 2.09 6.39 7.57
C LEU A 169 2.74 7.73 7.93
N GLN A 170 4.05 7.75 8.14
CA GLN A 170 4.79 8.98 8.42
C GLN A 170 4.73 9.97 7.26
N MET A 171 4.88 9.53 6.02
CA MET A 171 4.81 10.41 4.85
C MET A 171 3.45 11.09 4.71
N VAL A 172 2.35 10.37 4.97
CA VAL A 172 1.01 10.95 4.98
C VAL A 172 0.84 11.92 6.14
N LEU A 173 1.33 11.57 7.33
CA LEU A 173 1.30 12.42 8.52
C LEU A 173 2.05 13.74 8.28
N ASP A 174 3.21 13.69 7.65
CA ASP A 174 4.02 14.88 7.32
C ASP A 174 3.27 15.82 6.37
N CYS A 175 2.53 15.26 5.40
CA CYS A 175 1.67 16.08 4.55
C CYS A 175 0.59 16.82 5.36
N TYR A 176 -0.03 16.15 6.33
CA TYR A 176 -1.07 16.74 7.14
C TYR A 176 -0.54 17.73 8.18
N ASN A 177 0.64 17.50 8.73
CA ASN A 177 1.28 18.43 9.67
C ASN A 177 1.73 19.73 9.01
N ASN A 178 2.08 19.69 7.74
CA ASN A 178 2.53 20.84 6.98
C ASN A 178 1.37 21.71 6.46
N ASP A 179 0.13 21.25 6.61
CA ASP A 179 -1.07 22.00 6.19
C ASP A 179 -1.87 22.45 7.41
N VAL A 180 -1.88 23.78 7.64
CA VAL A 180 -2.58 24.42 8.78
C VAL A 180 -4.08 24.10 8.85
N HIS A 181 -4.70 23.73 7.72
CA HIS A 181 -6.10 23.34 7.65
C HIS A 181 -6.37 21.90 8.15
N PHE A 182 -5.33 21.09 8.31
CA PHE A 182 -5.46 19.66 8.63
C PHE A 182 -5.11 19.27 10.07
N LYS A 183 -4.83 20.20 10.98
CA LYS A 183 -4.44 19.87 12.36
C LYS A 183 -5.39 18.89 13.06
N LYS A 184 -6.71 19.08 12.91
CA LYS A 184 -7.71 18.14 13.43
C LYS A 184 -7.69 16.78 12.73
N LYS A 185 -7.24 16.74 11.48
CA LYS A 185 -7.10 15.51 10.70
C LYS A 185 -5.91 14.70 11.19
N THR A 186 -4.82 15.36 11.59
CA THR A 186 -3.62 14.74 12.16
C THR A 186 -3.93 13.91 13.40
N ASP A 187 -4.64 14.50 14.40
CA ASP A 187 -4.96 13.78 15.64
C ASP A 187 -5.83 12.54 15.36
N ARG A 188 -6.84 12.70 14.51
CA ARG A 188 -7.72 11.60 14.10
C ARG A 188 -6.98 10.52 13.34
N TYR A 189 -6.06 10.91 12.46
CA TYR A 189 -5.22 10.03 11.68
C TYR A 189 -4.32 9.20 12.61
N MET A 190 -3.59 9.84 13.51
CA MET A 190 -2.72 9.18 14.48
C MET A 190 -3.51 8.21 15.35
N HIS A 191 -4.64 8.62 15.91
CA HIS A 191 -5.47 7.74 16.73
C HIS A 191 -5.93 6.49 15.95
N LYS A 192 -6.27 6.65 14.68
CA LYS A 192 -6.77 5.55 13.84
C LYS A 192 -5.69 4.52 13.48
N TYR A 193 -4.51 5.01 13.10
CA TYR A 193 -3.48 4.16 12.50
C TYR A 193 -2.30 3.82 13.42
N TRP A 194 -2.27 4.39 14.63
CA TRP A 194 -1.18 4.13 15.57
C TRP A 194 -0.97 2.65 15.89
N ILE A 195 -2.03 1.88 15.90
CA ILE A 195 -1.96 0.43 16.14
C ILE A 195 -1.10 -0.29 15.08
N LEU A 196 -1.08 0.18 13.83
CA LEU A 196 -0.21 -0.40 12.80
C LEU A 196 1.27 -0.14 13.11
N VAL A 197 1.58 1.07 13.62
CA VAL A 197 2.95 1.41 14.04
C VAL A 197 3.37 0.54 15.22
N GLN A 198 2.55 0.46 16.27
CA GLN A 198 2.85 -0.32 17.48
C GLN A 198 3.10 -1.79 17.16
N GLU A 199 2.19 -2.43 16.47
CA GLU A 199 2.28 -3.86 16.17
C GLU A 199 3.40 -4.20 15.20
N THR A 200 3.73 -3.27 14.28
CA THR A 200 4.88 -3.41 13.39
C THR A 200 6.19 -3.28 14.16
N ALA A 201 6.29 -2.28 15.02
CA ALA A 201 7.47 -2.06 15.86
C ALA A 201 7.67 -3.21 16.85
N GLU A 202 6.60 -3.73 17.45
CA GLU A 202 6.66 -4.89 18.36
C GLU A 202 7.23 -6.12 17.66
N PHE A 203 6.85 -6.36 16.40
CA PHE A 203 7.44 -7.43 15.61
C PHE A 203 8.93 -7.19 15.37
N MET A 204 9.29 -5.96 14.97
CA MET A 204 10.70 -5.64 14.67
C MET A 204 11.57 -5.75 15.93
N GLU A 205 11.10 -5.28 17.08
CA GLU A 205 11.79 -5.43 18.37
C GLU A 205 12.03 -6.91 18.71
N ASP A 206 11.00 -7.73 18.59
CA ASP A 206 11.05 -9.16 18.94
C ASP A 206 11.89 -10.00 17.95
N TYR A 207 12.11 -9.46 16.75
CA TYR A 207 12.90 -10.09 15.69
C TYR A 207 14.40 -9.85 15.87
N LEU A 208 14.81 -8.83 16.63
CA LEU A 208 16.20 -8.49 16.89
C LEU A 208 16.78 -9.36 18.00
N VAL A 209 18.04 -9.76 17.80
CA VAL A 209 18.79 -10.52 18.81
C VAL A 209 19.91 -9.65 19.37
N TYR A 210 19.88 -9.41 20.67
CA TYR A 210 20.92 -8.65 21.33
C TYR A 210 22.20 -9.46 21.52
N ASN A 211 23.30 -8.96 20.99
CA ASN A 211 24.62 -9.55 21.14
C ASN A 211 25.40 -8.82 22.26
N ILE A 212 25.55 -9.46 23.42
CA ILE A 212 26.22 -8.90 24.58
C ILE A 212 27.70 -8.60 24.31
N ALA A 213 28.37 -9.41 23.48
CA ALA A 213 29.80 -9.28 23.24
C ALA A 213 30.16 -8.05 22.43
N SER A 214 29.29 -7.62 21.52
CA SER A 214 29.48 -6.44 20.67
C SER A 214 28.63 -5.24 21.09
N ASP A 215 27.71 -5.39 22.05
CA ASP A 215 26.73 -4.38 22.45
C ASP A 215 25.89 -3.89 21.26
N THR A 216 25.37 -4.84 20.46
CA THR A 216 24.61 -4.55 19.24
C THR A 216 23.34 -5.39 19.15
N PHE A 217 22.33 -4.87 18.47
CA PHE A 217 21.19 -5.66 18.02
C PHE A 217 21.46 -6.18 16.60
N ASN A 218 21.22 -7.46 16.39
CA ASN A 218 21.45 -8.13 15.10
C ASN A 218 20.16 -8.71 14.58
N ILE A 219 20.01 -8.74 13.25
CA ILE A 219 19.07 -9.61 12.57
C ILE A 219 19.80 -10.89 12.20
N GLU A 220 19.47 -11.98 12.90
CA GLU A 220 20.16 -13.24 12.71
C GLU A 220 19.53 -14.12 11.61
N SER A 221 20.30 -15.12 11.18
CA SER A 221 19.81 -16.18 10.28
C SER A 221 18.66 -16.98 10.90
N PRO A 222 17.68 -17.44 10.09
CA PRO A 222 17.64 -17.27 8.63
C PRO A 222 16.96 -15.97 8.19
N VAL A 223 17.62 -15.18 7.36
CA VAL A 223 17.10 -13.92 6.82
C VAL A 223 17.58 -13.71 5.39
N ILE A 224 16.72 -13.16 4.53
CA ILE A 224 17.10 -12.65 3.22
C ILE A 224 17.00 -11.11 3.29
N PRO A 225 18.13 -10.40 3.41
CA PRO A 225 18.10 -8.95 3.65
C PRO A 225 17.71 -8.15 2.41
N VAL A 226 18.16 -8.55 1.21
CA VAL A 226 17.99 -7.75 -0.01
C VAL A 226 17.71 -8.57 -1.26
N GLN A 227 18.32 -9.72 -1.45
CA GLN A 227 18.22 -10.52 -2.69
C GLN A 227 17.35 -11.74 -2.55
N GLU A 228 16.47 -11.95 -3.52
CA GLU A 228 15.56 -13.09 -3.57
C GLU A 228 16.18 -14.40 -4.11
N ARG A 229 17.46 -14.37 -4.44
CA ARG A 229 18.16 -15.54 -5.02
C ARG A 229 18.77 -16.48 -4.00
N HIS A 230 18.78 -16.08 -2.73
CA HIS A 230 19.29 -16.95 -1.67
C HIS A 230 18.32 -18.09 -1.38
N LEU A 231 18.85 -19.28 -1.24
CA LEU A 231 18.11 -20.40 -0.68
C LEU A 231 18.03 -20.24 0.85
N PRO A 232 17.02 -20.84 1.52
CA PRO A 232 16.91 -20.76 2.98
C PRO A 232 18.19 -21.19 3.73
N GLU A 233 18.91 -22.15 3.20
CA GLU A 233 20.19 -22.65 3.74
C GLU A 233 21.36 -21.69 3.55
N ASP A 234 21.25 -20.72 2.63
CA ASP A 234 22.30 -19.73 2.34
C ASP A 234 22.13 -18.43 3.14
N THR A 235 21.06 -18.31 3.89
CA THR A 235 20.72 -17.10 4.64
C THR A 235 21.54 -16.98 5.91
N ARG A 236 22.75 -16.42 5.83
CA ARG A 236 23.72 -16.33 6.92
C ARG A 236 24.12 -14.92 7.28
N ASN A 237 23.33 -13.94 6.92
CA ASN A 237 23.80 -12.57 7.06
C ASN A 237 23.14 -11.87 8.25
N PRO A 238 23.81 -11.71 9.39
CA PRO A 238 23.37 -10.74 10.38
C PRO A 238 23.54 -9.35 9.80
N VAL A 239 22.51 -8.56 9.88
CA VAL A 239 22.56 -7.12 9.59
C VAL A 239 22.86 -6.43 10.92
N PHE A 240 23.92 -5.66 10.96
CA PHE A 240 24.28 -4.87 12.14
C PHE A 240 23.56 -3.52 12.06
N GLU A 241 22.91 -3.14 13.13
CA GLU A 241 22.42 -1.78 13.37
C GLU A 241 22.94 -1.24 14.69
#